data_7c4261c586a5173ae8142cf73d9bc949
#
_entry.id   7c4261c586a5173ae8142cf73d9bc949
#
_cell.length_a   1.000
_cell.length_b   1.000
_cell.length_c   1.000
_cell.angle_alpha   90.00
_cell.angle_beta   90.00
_cell.angle_gamma   90.00
#
_symmetry.space_group_name_H-M   'P 1'
#
loop_
_entity.id
_entity.type
_entity.pdbx_description
1 polymer ?
#
loop_
_entity_poly.entity_id
_entity_poly.type
_entity_poly.pdbx_seq_one_letter_code
_entity_poly.pdbx_strand_id
1 'polypeptide(L)'
;MMPAAACFPPGIAEEQLLADLRRLCWGAADILLAYGRGEQPPYGFPKALSVDEGGEGPVSAADLAVNQWLLDGLAQAYPDAGWTLLSEETAKEQLTAGEPLDAEWLWILDPLDGTKDFLQGTGEYAVHLALVHRGEAVLGVVLQPLLEDLWFGLVPEGRAWRENRAGEQQPAQLSSRQALGELVLVASRNHRDQRLEQLLEALALGDTKAIGSVGGKVATILRGETDVYISLSGKSAPKDWDMAAPEAVLKEAGGAFTHADGAPLRYNTGDVRQAGCLIASHGVSHQELCAKAAEAMGRIDPGFAV
;
A
#
# COMPACT_ATOMS: atom_id res chain seq x y z
N MET A 1 -4.43 9.53 -32.20
CA MET A 1 -4.43 8.43 -31.20
C MET A 1 -2.99 8.38 -30.69
N MET A 2 -2.71 8.91 -29.50
CA MET A 2 -1.41 8.70 -28.88
C MET A 2 -1.26 7.20 -28.60
N PRO A 3 -0.08 6.59 -28.80
CA PRO A 3 0.14 5.23 -28.34
C PRO A 3 -0.16 5.18 -26.85
N ALA A 4 -0.86 4.14 -26.40
CA ALA A 4 -1.03 3.89 -24.98
C ALA A 4 0.35 3.99 -24.32
N ALA A 5 0.50 4.79 -23.27
CA ALA A 5 1.76 4.90 -22.55
C ALA A 5 2.17 3.48 -22.16
N ALA A 6 3.44 3.13 -22.43
CA ALA A 6 3.94 1.81 -22.06
C ALA A 6 3.78 1.64 -20.56
N CYS A 7 3.02 0.63 -20.14
CA CYS A 7 2.80 0.34 -18.72
C CYS A 7 4.08 -0.19 -18.03
N PHE A 8 5.11 -0.53 -18.81
CA PHE A 8 6.36 -1.12 -18.32
C PHE A 8 7.57 -0.59 -19.11
N PRO A 9 8.78 -0.67 -18.55
CA PRO A 9 10.01 -0.34 -19.25
C PRO A 9 10.15 -1.13 -20.56
N PRO A 10 10.82 -0.57 -21.58
CA PRO A 10 11.07 -1.27 -22.84
C PRO A 10 11.74 -2.63 -22.61
N GLY A 11 11.22 -3.66 -23.27
CA GLY A 11 11.76 -5.03 -23.18
C GLY A 11 11.17 -5.87 -22.03
N ILE A 12 10.34 -5.30 -21.18
CA ILE A 12 9.65 -6.05 -20.13
C ILE A 12 8.32 -6.59 -20.66
N ALA A 13 8.19 -7.92 -20.68
CA ALA A 13 6.94 -8.59 -21.03
C ALA A 13 6.03 -8.69 -19.81
N GLU A 14 4.81 -8.18 -19.90
CA GLU A 14 3.82 -8.17 -18.81
C GLU A 14 3.61 -9.57 -18.22
N GLU A 15 3.35 -10.57 -19.06
CA GLU A 15 3.06 -11.94 -18.61
C GLU A 15 4.20 -12.50 -17.77
N GLN A 16 5.46 -12.29 -18.20
CA GLN A 16 6.64 -12.75 -17.48
C GLN A 16 6.81 -11.99 -16.16
N LEU A 17 6.62 -10.67 -16.18
CA LEU A 17 6.72 -9.85 -14.96
C LEU A 17 5.68 -10.30 -13.92
N LEU A 18 4.43 -10.48 -14.32
CA LEU A 18 3.38 -10.95 -13.41
C LEU A 18 3.67 -12.36 -12.87
N ALA A 19 4.25 -13.26 -13.69
CA ALA A 19 4.66 -14.59 -13.23
C ALA A 19 5.78 -14.51 -12.19
N ASP A 20 6.78 -13.66 -12.41
CA ASP A 20 7.87 -13.45 -11.46
C ASP A 20 7.39 -12.79 -10.17
N LEU A 21 6.50 -11.80 -10.25
CA LEU A 21 5.89 -11.17 -9.07
C LEU A 21 5.08 -12.18 -8.23
N ARG A 22 4.33 -13.08 -8.87
CA ARG A 22 3.65 -14.18 -8.15
C ARG A 22 4.63 -15.05 -7.38
N ARG A 23 5.69 -15.49 -8.05
CA ARG A 23 6.73 -16.33 -7.43
C ARG A 23 7.38 -15.60 -6.25
N LEU A 24 7.73 -14.33 -6.42
CA LEU A 24 8.38 -13.53 -5.38
C LEU A 24 7.44 -13.27 -4.20
N CYS A 25 6.18 -12.90 -4.47
CA CYS A 25 5.20 -12.63 -3.42
C CYS A 25 4.87 -13.90 -2.61
N TRP A 26 4.65 -15.04 -3.25
CA TRP A 26 4.41 -16.27 -2.51
C TRP A 26 5.64 -16.75 -1.74
N GLY A 27 6.85 -16.49 -2.24
CA GLY A 27 8.08 -16.71 -1.47
C GLY A 27 8.17 -15.81 -0.23
N ALA A 28 7.80 -14.54 -0.36
CA ALA A 28 7.71 -13.61 0.77
C ALA A 28 6.66 -14.09 1.81
N ALA A 29 5.50 -14.59 1.34
CA ALA A 29 4.50 -15.18 2.22
C ALA A 29 5.06 -16.37 3.01
N ASP A 30 5.81 -17.28 2.35
CA ASP A 30 6.42 -18.44 3.02
C ASP A 30 7.41 -18.02 4.09
N ILE A 31 8.19 -16.97 3.84
CA ILE A 31 9.13 -16.40 4.83
C ILE A 31 8.37 -15.87 6.05
N LEU A 32 7.38 -14.99 5.83
CA LEU A 32 6.60 -14.36 6.90
C LEU A 32 5.82 -15.38 7.73
N LEU A 33 5.16 -16.34 7.07
CA LEU A 33 4.40 -17.38 7.75
C LEU A 33 5.29 -18.28 8.60
N ALA A 34 6.51 -18.61 8.13
CA ALA A 34 7.47 -19.40 8.90
C ALA A 34 7.93 -18.64 10.16
N TYR A 35 8.29 -17.36 10.03
CA TYR A 35 8.64 -16.55 11.21
C TYR A 35 7.47 -16.41 12.18
N GLY A 36 6.27 -16.13 11.68
CA GLY A 36 5.07 -16.01 12.51
C GLY A 36 4.71 -17.28 13.29
N ARG A 37 5.11 -18.45 12.78
CA ARG A 37 4.93 -19.76 13.44
C ARG A 37 6.14 -20.20 14.29
N GLY A 38 7.22 -19.43 14.30
CA GLY A 38 8.49 -19.81 14.94
C GLY A 38 9.18 -21.00 14.25
N GLU A 39 8.90 -21.23 12.99
CA GLU A 39 9.48 -22.26 12.14
C GLU A 39 10.78 -21.76 11.46
N GLN A 40 11.53 -22.67 10.84
CA GLN A 40 12.69 -22.32 10.03
C GLN A 40 12.20 -21.68 8.72
N PRO A 41 12.54 -20.40 8.44
CA PRO A 41 12.20 -19.81 7.17
C PRO A 41 12.86 -20.54 5.99
N PRO A 42 12.21 -20.56 4.81
CA PRO A 42 12.81 -21.11 3.60
C PRO A 42 13.96 -20.21 3.11
N TYR A 43 14.62 -20.64 2.04
CA TYR A 43 15.65 -19.88 1.29
C TYR A 43 16.90 -19.52 2.11
N GLY A 44 17.15 -20.21 3.22
CA GLY A 44 18.39 -20.07 4.02
C GLY A 44 18.39 -18.91 5.01
N PHE A 45 17.28 -18.22 5.21
CA PHE A 45 17.17 -17.15 6.21
C PHE A 45 17.29 -17.69 7.65
N PRO A 46 17.87 -16.91 8.58
CA PRO A 46 18.02 -17.32 9.98
C PRO A 46 16.67 -17.59 10.65
N LYS A 47 16.60 -18.59 11.52
CA LYS A 47 15.38 -18.90 12.28
C LYS A 47 15.05 -17.85 13.35
N ALA A 48 16.07 -17.19 13.92
CA ALA A 48 15.88 -16.27 15.03
C ALA A 48 15.15 -15.00 14.55
N LEU A 49 13.99 -14.71 15.13
CA LEU A 49 13.26 -13.46 14.91
C LEU A 49 13.84 -12.39 15.86
N SER A 50 14.89 -11.69 15.41
CA SER A 50 15.38 -10.49 16.10
C SER A 50 14.48 -9.30 15.75
N VAL A 51 14.35 -8.36 16.70
CA VAL A 51 13.59 -7.12 16.53
C VAL A 51 14.47 -5.96 16.96
N ASP A 52 14.55 -4.94 16.13
CA ASP A 52 15.15 -3.64 16.45
C ASP A 52 14.03 -2.61 16.65
N GLU A 53 13.96 -2.01 17.84
CA GLU A 53 12.99 -0.95 18.18
C GLU A 53 13.52 0.42 17.70
N GLY A 54 13.70 0.57 16.39
CA GLY A 54 14.19 1.80 15.78
C GLY A 54 13.27 3.00 16.01
N GLY A 55 13.78 4.21 15.76
CA GLY A 55 13.05 5.47 15.99
C GLY A 55 11.81 5.68 15.12
N GLU A 56 11.65 4.93 14.04
CA GLU A 56 10.50 4.99 13.11
C GLU A 56 9.52 3.81 13.25
N GLY A 57 9.81 2.88 14.15
CA GLY A 57 9.02 1.67 14.40
C GLY A 57 9.90 0.43 14.56
N PRO A 58 9.32 -0.73 14.95
CA PRO A 58 10.07 -1.97 15.04
C PRO A 58 10.41 -2.49 13.63
N VAL A 59 11.64 -2.96 13.47
CA VAL A 59 12.11 -3.72 12.31
C VAL A 59 12.47 -5.11 12.77
N SER A 60 11.95 -6.13 12.13
CA SER A 60 12.25 -7.52 12.51
C SER A 60 13.12 -8.22 11.46
N ALA A 61 13.69 -9.35 11.85
CA ALA A 61 14.40 -10.20 10.91
C ALA A 61 13.50 -10.69 9.75
N ALA A 62 12.18 -10.68 9.95
CA ALA A 62 11.22 -11.02 8.90
C ALA A 62 11.14 -9.93 7.83
N ASP A 63 11.12 -8.64 8.23
CA ASP A 63 11.18 -7.48 7.31
C ASP A 63 12.44 -7.59 6.45
N LEU A 64 13.59 -7.75 7.08
CA LEU A 64 14.88 -7.82 6.38
C LEU A 64 14.99 -9.03 5.44
N ALA A 65 14.45 -10.19 5.84
CA ALA A 65 14.46 -11.39 5.00
C ALA A 65 13.57 -11.22 3.76
N VAL A 66 12.37 -10.67 3.93
CA VAL A 66 11.47 -10.37 2.81
C VAL A 66 12.05 -9.29 1.91
N ASN A 67 12.63 -8.23 2.49
CA ASN A 67 13.33 -7.20 1.75
C ASN A 67 14.40 -7.78 0.83
N GLN A 68 15.32 -8.56 1.41
CA GLN A 68 16.39 -9.18 0.64
C GLN A 68 15.84 -10.10 -0.46
N TRP A 69 14.85 -10.95 -0.13
CA TRP A 69 14.23 -11.87 -1.08
C TRP A 69 13.62 -11.14 -2.30
N LEU A 70 12.90 -10.06 -2.06
CA LEU A 70 12.23 -9.30 -3.12
C LEU A 70 13.23 -8.52 -3.98
N LEU A 71 14.17 -7.79 -3.35
CA LEU A 71 15.17 -6.99 -4.06
C LEU A 71 16.08 -7.87 -4.91
N ASP A 72 16.64 -8.94 -4.34
CA ASP A 72 17.51 -9.88 -5.07
C ASP A 72 16.75 -10.55 -6.20
N GLY A 73 15.50 -10.95 -5.96
CA GLY A 73 14.67 -11.62 -6.95
C GLY A 73 14.36 -10.74 -8.15
N LEU A 74 14.03 -9.45 -7.93
CA LEU A 74 13.82 -8.47 -9.00
C LEU A 74 15.12 -8.16 -9.75
N ALA A 75 16.21 -7.93 -9.04
CA ALA A 75 17.52 -7.65 -9.64
C ALA A 75 18.05 -8.81 -10.48
N GLN A 76 17.86 -10.06 -10.04
CA GLN A 76 18.29 -11.25 -10.77
C GLN A 76 17.42 -11.52 -12.01
N ALA A 77 16.09 -11.33 -11.89
CA ALA A 77 15.18 -11.56 -13.01
C ALA A 77 15.32 -10.50 -14.11
N TYR A 78 15.69 -9.27 -13.74
CA TYR A 78 15.69 -8.11 -14.62
C TYR A 78 16.95 -7.24 -14.48
N PRO A 79 18.15 -7.78 -14.74
CA PRO A 79 19.41 -7.06 -14.51
C PRO A 79 19.58 -5.81 -15.40
N ASP A 80 18.90 -5.77 -16.54
CA ASP A 80 19.01 -4.69 -17.53
C ASP A 80 17.73 -3.84 -17.64
N ALA A 81 16.81 -3.92 -16.68
CA ALA A 81 15.49 -3.30 -16.81
C ALA A 81 15.49 -1.76 -16.73
N GLY A 82 16.59 -1.14 -16.31
CA GLY A 82 16.71 0.31 -16.22
C GLY A 82 15.82 0.97 -15.16
N TRP A 83 15.32 0.20 -14.19
CA TRP A 83 14.59 0.71 -13.04
C TRP A 83 15.46 0.79 -11.78
N THR A 84 15.04 1.64 -10.84
CA THR A 84 15.62 1.73 -9.49
C THR A 84 14.75 0.93 -8.52
N LEU A 85 15.34 0.38 -7.47
CA LEU A 85 14.64 -0.31 -6.39
C LEU A 85 14.77 0.53 -5.11
N LEU A 86 13.65 0.94 -4.53
CA LEU A 86 13.53 1.62 -3.23
C LEU A 86 12.69 0.75 -2.32
N SER A 87 13.19 0.45 -1.15
CA SER A 87 12.44 -0.24 -0.10
C SER A 87 12.48 0.56 1.20
N GLU A 88 11.47 0.39 2.05
CA GLU A 88 11.48 0.92 3.43
C GLU A 88 12.80 0.67 4.12
N GLU A 89 13.32 -0.56 4.06
CA GLU A 89 14.52 -1.00 4.77
C GLU A 89 15.83 -0.41 4.20
N THR A 90 15.82 0.04 2.94
CA THR A 90 16.99 0.63 2.29
C THR A 90 16.88 2.15 2.13
N ALA A 91 15.74 2.74 2.44
CA ALA A 91 15.44 4.15 2.20
C ALA A 91 16.42 5.10 2.89
N LYS A 92 16.83 4.80 4.12
CA LYS A 92 17.78 5.65 4.89
C LYS A 92 19.14 5.79 4.20
N GLU A 93 19.57 4.79 3.43
CA GLU A 93 20.85 4.78 2.74
C GLU A 93 20.76 5.41 1.33
N GLN A 94 19.58 5.35 0.72
CA GLN A 94 19.35 5.75 -0.67
C GLN A 94 18.83 7.16 -0.82
N LEU A 95 18.08 7.66 0.17
CA LEU A 95 17.39 8.94 0.05
C LEU A 95 18.23 10.11 0.60
N THR A 96 18.27 11.19 -0.17
CA THR A 96 18.73 12.52 0.28
C THR A 96 17.50 13.39 0.51
N ALA A 97 17.38 13.99 1.68
CA ALA A 97 16.22 14.80 2.03
C ALA A 97 16.01 15.95 1.03
N GLY A 98 14.81 16.02 0.48
CA GLY A 98 14.41 17.04 -0.49
C GLY A 98 14.80 16.75 -1.94
N GLU A 99 15.46 15.61 -2.22
CA GLU A 99 15.89 15.26 -3.58
C GLU A 99 15.17 13.97 -4.03
N PRO A 100 14.46 13.98 -5.18
CA PRO A 100 13.93 12.76 -5.76
C PRO A 100 15.06 11.87 -6.26
N LEU A 101 14.85 10.55 -6.28
CA LEU A 101 15.75 9.63 -6.97
C LEU A 101 15.72 9.92 -8.47
N ASP A 102 16.88 9.91 -9.12
CA ASP A 102 16.99 10.01 -10.58
C ASP A 102 16.58 8.69 -11.23
N ALA A 103 15.28 8.46 -11.31
CA ALA A 103 14.69 7.23 -11.80
C ALA A 103 13.42 7.51 -12.59
N GLU A 104 13.40 7.16 -13.87
CA GLU A 104 12.18 7.20 -14.68
C GLU A 104 11.20 6.11 -14.24
N TRP A 105 11.74 4.92 -13.93
CA TRP A 105 11.02 3.76 -13.42
C TRP A 105 11.54 3.39 -12.04
N LEU A 106 10.65 3.31 -11.07
CA LEU A 106 11.02 3.07 -9.68
C LEU A 106 10.11 2.00 -9.07
N TRP A 107 10.70 0.92 -8.58
CA TRP A 107 10.01 0.04 -7.66
C TRP A 107 10.03 0.64 -6.26
N ILE A 108 8.87 0.68 -5.62
CA ILE A 108 8.69 1.08 -4.23
C ILE A 108 8.10 -0.11 -3.48
N LEU A 109 8.81 -0.55 -2.43
CA LEU A 109 8.50 -1.77 -1.71
C LEU A 109 8.34 -1.50 -0.21
N ASP A 110 7.30 -2.13 0.36
CA ASP A 110 7.17 -2.34 1.80
C ASP A 110 7.22 -3.84 2.06
N PRO A 111 8.30 -4.35 2.65
CA PRO A 111 8.46 -5.78 2.93
C PRO A 111 7.45 -6.32 3.94
N LEU A 112 6.98 -5.47 4.86
CA LEU A 112 6.05 -5.85 5.92
C LEU A 112 5.26 -4.65 6.47
N ASP A 113 4.28 -4.14 5.71
CA ASP A 113 3.30 -3.18 6.22
C ASP A 113 2.54 -3.77 7.41
N GLY A 114 2.70 -3.18 8.57
CA GLY A 114 2.10 -3.66 9.80
C GLY A 114 3.02 -4.55 10.64
N THR A 115 4.33 -4.25 10.75
CA THR A 115 5.30 -4.99 11.57
C THR A 115 4.82 -5.20 13.02
N LYS A 116 4.16 -4.20 13.63
CA LYS A 116 3.57 -4.34 14.96
C LYS A 116 2.48 -5.40 15.01
N ASP A 117 1.61 -5.43 14.03
CA ASP A 117 0.54 -6.43 13.92
C ASP A 117 1.09 -7.82 13.65
N PHE A 118 2.16 -7.92 12.85
CA PHE A 118 2.90 -9.17 12.65
C PHE A 118 3.49 -9.69 13.96
N LEU A 119 4.20 -8.85 14.71
CA LEU A 119 4.81 -9.22 15.99
C LEU A 119 3.77 -9.59 17.06
N GLN A 120 2.60 -8.98 17.04
CA GLN A 120 1.47 -9.30 17.93
C GLN A 120 0.67 -10.53 17.49
N GLY A 121 0.93 -11.06 16.30
CA GLY A 121 0.21 -12.22 15.77
C GLY A 121 -1.24 -11.95 15.40
N THR A 122 -1.62 -10.69 15.09
CA THR A 122 -3.00 -10.35 14.69
C THR A 122 -3.35 -10.87 13.30
N GLY A 123 -2.33 -11.08 12.45
CA GLY A 123 -2.52 -11.48 11.06
C GLY A 123 -2.83 -10.33 10.10
N GLU A 124 -2.88 -9.12 10.58
CA GLU A 124 -3.27 -7.93 9.81
C GLU A 124 -2.06 -7.18 9.25
N TYR A 125 -1.26 -7.88 8.48
CA TYR A 125 -0.08 -7.34 7.81
C TYR A 125 -0.10 -7.68 6.32
N ALA A 126 0.67 -6.92 5.54
CA ALA A 126 0.74 -7.08 4.10
C ALA A 126 2.17 -6.87 3.57
N VAL A 127 2.42 -7.27 2.32
CA VAL A 127 3.62 -6.93 1.56
C VAL A 127 3.19 -6.06 0.38
N HIS A 128 3.88 -4.95 0.13
CA HIS A 128 3.57 -4.04 -0.95
C HIS A 128 4.71 -3.98 -1.97
N LEU A 129 4.34 -4.06 -3.25
CA LEU A 129 5.24 -3.75 -4.36
C LEU A 129 4.51 -2.83 -5.34
N ALA A 130 5.08 -1.68 -5.65
CA ALA A 130 4.56 -0.79 -6.68
C ALA A 130 5.62 -0.47 -7.70
N LEU A 131 5.28 -0.52 -8.99
CA LEU A 131 6.08 0.08 -10.03
C LEU A 131 5.55 1.49 -10.30
N VAL A 132 6.42 2.47 -10.17
CA VAL A 132 6.13 3.88 -10.38
C VAL A 132 6.83 4.36 -11.63
N HIS A 133 6.12 5.08 -12.48
CA HIS A 133 6.64 5.74 -13.67
C HIS A 133 6.43 7.24 -13.55
N ARG A 134 7.50 8.01 -13.51
CA ARG A 134 7.47 9.48 -13.43
C ARG A 134 6.56 10.01 -12.31
N GLY A 135 6.65 9.37 -11.14
CA GLY A 135 5.90 9.77 -9.95
C GLY A 135 4.46 9.28 -9.86
N GLU A 136 4.01 8.43 -10.79
CA GLU A 136 2.69 7.79 -10.76
C GLU A 136 2.80 6.27 -10.65
N ALA A 137 2.03 5.64 -9.78
CA ALA A 137 1.99 4.19 -9.69
C ALA A 137 1.27 3.60 -10.93
N VAL A 138 1.96 2.68 -11.63
CA VAL A 138 1.46 2.02 -12.85
C VAL A 138 1.17 0.54 -12.65
N LEU A 139 1.72 -0.06 -11.60
CA LEU A 139 1.42 -1.42 -11.16
C LEU A 139 1.43 -1.43 -9.64
N GLY A 140 0.42 -2.03 -9.04
CA GLY A 140 0.37 -2.31 -7.61
C GLY A 140 0.20 -3.79 -7.33
N VAL A 141 0.91 -4.28 -6.32
CA VAL A 141 0.78 -5.64 -5.80
C VAL A 141 0.68 -5.56 -4.29
N VAL A 142 -0.38 -6.15 -3.74
CA VAL A 142 -0.61 -6.23 -2.29
C VAL A 142 -0.84 -7.68 -1.92
N LEU A 143 0.05 -8.24 -1.10
CA LEU A 143 -0.07 -9.60 -0.60
C LEU A 143 -0.52 -9.59 0.85
N GLN A 144 -1.55 -10.36 1.17
CA GLN A 144 -1.97 -10.68 2.54
C GLN A 144 -1.64 -12.16 2.83
N PRO A 145 -0.50 -12.47 3.45
CA PRO A 145 0.00 -13.85 3.56
C PRO A 145 -0.94 -14.83 4.27
N LEU A 146 -1.57 -14.39 5.37
CA LEU A 146 -2.48 -15.25 6.15
C LEU A 146 -3.82 -15.52 5.48
N LEU A 147 -4.26 -14.61 4.61
CA LEU A 147 -5.52 -14.78 3.86
C LEU A 147 -5.30 -15.49 2.52
N GLU A 148 -4.04 -15.72 2.15
CA GLU A 148 -3.64 -16.21 0.82
C GLU A 148 -4.23 -15.37 -0.31
N ASP A 149 -4.35 -14.05 -0.09
CA ASP A 149 -4.85 -13.08 -1.06
C ASP A 149 -3.67 -12.30 -1.66
N LEU A 150 -3.48 -12.38 -2.97
CA LEU A 150 -2.51 -11.62 -3.74
C LEU A 150 -3.26 -10.73 -4.73
N TRP A 151 -3.28 -9.43 -4.46
CA TRP A 151 -3.95 -8.42 -5.28
C TRP A 151 -3.02 -7.84 -6.30
N PHE A 152 -3.53 -7.61 -7.52
CA PHE A 152 -2.87 -6.90 -8.60
C PHE A 152 -3.75 -5.76 -9.10
N GLY A 153 -3.11 -4.64 -9.47
CA GLY A 153 -3.73 -3.53 -10.16
C GLY A 153 -2.80 -3.01 -11.25
N LEU A 154 -3.23 -3.00 -12.51
CA LEU A 154 -2.48 -2.51 -13.67
C LEU A 154 -3.10 -1.22 -14.21
N VAL A 155 -2.39 -0.11 -14.04
CA VAL A 155 -2.78 1.23 -14.47
C VAL A 155 -2.18 1.54 -15.86
N PRO A 156 -2.90 2.04 -16.83
CA PRO A 156 -4.32 2.45 -16.84
C PRO A 156 -5.26 1.43 -17.53
N GLU A 157 -5.13 0.15 -17.24
CA GLU A 157 -5.87 -0.88 -17.97
C GLU A 157 -7.24 -1.19 -17.39
N GLY A 158 -7.61 -0.61 -16.23
CA GLY A 158 -8.87 -0.88 -15.55
C GLY A 158 -8.94 -2.33 -15.05
N ARG A 159 -7.78 -2.94 -14.74
CA ARG A 159 -7.69 -4.33 -14.29
C ARG A 159 -7.21 -4.42 -12.86
N ALA A 160 -8.12 -4.77 -11.94
CA ALA A 160 -7.77 -5.15 -10.58
C ALA A 160 -8.41 -6.50 -10.22
N TRP A 161 -7.59 -7.41 -9.71
CA TRP A 161 -8.03 -8.74 -9.30
C TRP A 161 -7.22 -9.23 -8.12
N ARG A 162 -7.75 -10.20 -7.42
CA ARG A 162 -6.99 -11.01 -6.47
C ARG A 162 -6.83 -12.43 -6.99
N GLU A 163 -5.78 -13.09 -6.56
CA GLU A 163 -5.59 -14.52 -6.78
C GLU A 163 -5.09 -15.19 -5.52
N ASN A 164 -5.43 -16.47 -5.38
CA ASN A 164 -4.89 -17.31 -4.33
C ASN A 164 -3.63 -18.04 -4.82
N ARG A 165 -3.01 -18.81 -3.93
CA ARG A 165 -1.80 -19.60 -4.23
C ARG A 165 -1.99 -20.65 -5.34
N ALA A 166 -3.21 -21.11 -5.57
CA ALA A 166 -3.56 -22.02 -6.68
C ALA A 166 -3.70 -21.30 -8.03
N GLY A 167 -3.62 -19.97 -8.06
CA GLY A 167 -3.79 -19.15 -9.26
C GLY A 167 -5.25 -18.90 -9.64
N GLU A 168 -6.19 -19.20 -8.76
CA GLU A 168 -7.60 -18.87 -8.98
C GLU A 168 -7.83 -17.38 -8.82
N GLN A 169 -8.29 -16.73 -9.89
CA GLN A 169 -8.49 -15.29 -9.96
C GLN A 169 -9.92 -14.89 -9.68
N GLN A 170 -10.07 -13.77 -8.96
CA GLN A 170 -11.35 -13.13 -8.69
C GLN A 170 -11.20 -11.62 -8.90
N PRO A 171 -12.12 -10.96 -9.65
CA PRO A 171 -12.09 -9.52 -9.80
C PRO A 171 -12.34 -8.82 -8.46
N ALA A 172 -11.87 -7.59 -8.33
CA ALA A 172 -12.26 -6.72 -7.23
C ALA A 172 -13.77 -6.50 -7.23
N GLN A 173 -14.38 -6.43 -6.05
CA GLN A 173 -15.82 -6.24 -5.89
C GLN A 173 -16.09 -5.13 -4.89
N LEU A 174 -16.07 -3.89 -5.37
CA LEU A 174 -16.39 -2.73 -4.55
C LEU A 174 -17.87 -2.76 -4.13
N SER A 175 -18.18 -2.22 -2.96
CA SER A 175 -19.56 -2.19 -2.47
C SER A 175 -20.44 -1.25 -3.31
N SER A 176 -21.74 -1.40 -3.17
CA SER A 176 -22.74 -0.54 -3.85
C SER A 176 -23.37 0.49 -2.93
N ARG A 177 -22.85 0.69 -1.70
CA ARG A 177 -23.35 1.70 -0.75
C ARG A 177 -23.11 3.09 -1.32
N GLN A 178 -24.08 4.00 -1.18
CA GLN A 178 -24.01 5.33 -1.78
C GLN A 178 -24.14 6.46 -0.75
N ALA A 179 -25.05 6.32 0.21
CA ALA A 179 -25.26 7.34 1.20
C ALA A 179 -24.11 7.32 2.26
N LEU A 180 -23.58 8.50 2.63
CA LEU A 180 -22.45 8.58 3.58
C LEU A 180 -22.73 7.85 4.91
N GLY A 181 -23.95 7.95 5.43
CA GLY A 181 -24.36 7.24 6.66
C GLY A 181 -24.47 5.72 6.53
N GLU A 182 -24.31 5.16 5.34
CA GLU A 182 -24.24 3.71 5.08
C GLU A 182 -22.80 3.22 4.87
N LEU A 183 -21.87 4.15 4.61
CA LEU A 183 -20.49 3.79 4.31
C LEU A 183 -19.79 3.25 5.55
N VAL A 184 -19.08 2.15 5.37
CA VAL A 184 -18.28 1.53 6.41
C VAL A 184 -16.85 2.04 6.32
N LEU A 185 -16.39 2.73 7.38
CA LEU A 185 -15.01 3.16 7.53
C LEU A 185 -14.12 1.99 7.92
N VAL A 186 -12.94 1.87 7.32
CA VAL A 186 -11.84 1.11 7.92
C VAL A 186 -10.80 2.09 8.46
N ALA A 187 -10.47 1.97 9.72
CA ALA A 187 -9.54 2.86 10.42
C ALA A 187 -8.31 2.10 10.93
N SER A 188 -7.22 2.84 11.15
CA SER A 188 -6.06 2.27 11.85
C SER A 188 -6.43 1.89 13.29
N ARG A 189 -5.93 0.76 13.75
CA ARG A 189 -6.07 0.32 15.15
C ARG A 189 -5.23 1.18 16.09
N ASN A 190 -4.05 1.57 15.64
CA ASN A 190 -3.01 2.15 16.50
C ASN A 190 -2.75 3.64 16.26
N HIS A 191 -3.19 4.22 15.14
CA HIS A 191 -2.91 5.59 14.75
C HIS A 191 -4.21 6.40 14.69
N ARG A 192 -4.71 6.81 15.87
CA ARG A 192 -5.91 7.63 16.01
C ARG A 192 -5.60 8.79 16.98
N ASP A 193 -5.69 10.00 16.49
CA ASP A 193 -5.59 11.21 17.32
C ASP A 193 -6.95 11.91 17.43
N GLN A 194 -7.03 12.92 18.29
CA GLN A 194 -8.27 13.66 18.53
C GLN A 194 -8.81 14.34 17.26
N ARG A 195 -7.95 14.77 16.34
CA ARG A 195 -8.36 15.42 15.08
C ARG A 195 -9.07 14.42 14.19
N LEU A 196 -8.51 13.21 14.05
CA LEU A 196 -9.14 12.13 13.29
C LEU A 196 -10.51 11.78 13.88
N GLU A 197 -10.64 11.65 15.20
CA GLU A 197 -11.94 11.36 15.84
C GLU A 197 -12.96 12.46 15.52
N GLN A 198 -12.59 13.74 15.64
CA GLN A 198 -13.47 14.87 15.29
C GLN A 198 -13.85 14.88 13.81
N LEU A 199 -12.91 14.53 12.92
CA LEU A 199 -13.20 14.40 11.50
C LEU A 199 -14.20 13.28 11.23
N LEU A 200 -14.02 12.11 11.83
CA LEU A 200 -14.92 10.97 11.68
C LEU A 200 -16.33 11.28 12.20
N GLU A 201 -16.45 11.97 13.32
CA GLU A 201 -17.74 12.46 13.84
C GLU A 201 -18.42 13.44 12.84
N ALA A 202 -17.64 14.36 12.26
CA ALA A 202 -18.17 15.33 11.31
C ALA A 202 -18.64 14.69 9.99
N LEU A 203 -17.98 13.61 9.54
CA LEU A 203 -18.36 12.87 8.35
C LEU A 203 -19.61 12.01 8.54
N ALA A 204 -19.93 11.64 9.78
CA ALA A 204 -21.12 10.86 10.16
C ALA A 204 -21.28 9.58 9.30
N LEU A 205 -20.20 8.83 9.13
CA LEU A 205 -20.20 7.53 8.43
C LEU A 205 -20.95 6.46 9.25
N GLY A 206 -21.36 5.37 8.60
CA GLY A 206 -22.21 4.34 9.19
C GLY A 206 -21.53 3.53 10.27
N ASP A 207 -20.62 2.66 9.89
CA ASP A 207 -19.93 1.72 10.80
C ASP A 207 -18.41 1.87 10.70
N THR A 208 -17.67 1.32 11.64
CA THR A 208 -16.21 1.39 11.66
C THR A 208 -15.59 0.02 11.96
N LYS A 209 -14.66 -0.42 11.12
CA LYS A 209 -13.78 -1.57 11.36
C LYS A 209 -12.35 -1.07 11.64
N ALA A 210 -11.60 -1.80 12.47
CA ALA A 210 -10.20 -1.49 12.77
C ALA A 210 -9.28 -2.57 12.20
N ILE A 211 -8.31 -2.17 11.37
CA ILE A 211 -7.32 -3.05 10.73
C ILE A 211 -5.93 -2.41 10.81
N GLY A 212 -4.89 -3.24 10.97
CA GLY A 212 -3.51 -2.80 11.16
C GLY A 212 -2.89 -2.17 9.93
N SER A 213 -2.63 -2.94 8.89
CA SER A 213 -1.89 -2.53 7.68
C SER A 213 -2.71 -1.64 6.73
N VAL A 214 -2.05 -0.82 5.91
CA VAL A 214 -2.71 -0.04 4.84
C VAL A 214 -3.22 -0.97 3.74
N GLY A 215 -2.39 -1.92 3.31
CA GLY A 215 -2.79 -2.93 2.33
C GLY A 215 -3.99 -3.74 2.79
N GLY A 216 -4.02 -4.13 4.07
CA GLY A 216 -5.17 -4.81 4.67
C GLY A 216 -6.45 -3.98 4.63
N LYS A 217 -6.36 -2.67 4.97
CA LYS A 217 -7.49 -1.74 4.90
C LYS A 217 -8.05 -1.62 3.48
N VAL A 218 -7.18 -1.36 2.51
CA VAL A 218 -7.58 -1.24 1.10
C VAL A 218 -8.15 -2.56 0.57
N ALA A 219 -7.57 -3.70 0.95
CA ALA A 219 -8.10 -5.01 0.56
C ALA A 219 -9.54 -5.25 1.06
N THR A 220 -9.95 -4.71 2.22
CA THR A 220 -11.35 -4.78 2.66
C THR A 220 -12.28 -3.94 1.80
N ILE A 221 -11.80 -2.79 1.26
CA ILE A 221 -12.56 -2.00 0.29
C ILE A 221 -12.70 -2.78 -1.01
N LEU A 222 -11.63 -3.39 -1.49
CA LEU A 222 -11.60 -4.21 -2.71
C LEU A 222 -12.51 -5.46 -2.64
N ARG A 223 -12.80 -5.94 -1.43
CA ARG A 223 -13.77 -7.04 -1.18
C ARG A 223 -15.20 -6.55 -0.90
N GLY A 224 -15.46 -5.23 -0.92
CA GLY A 224 -16.77 -4.64 -0.60
C GLY A 224 -17.18 -4.75 0.87
N GLU A 225 -16.25 -5.13 1.75
CA GLU A 225 -16.50 -5.24 3.19
C GLU A 225 -16.56 -3.88 3.89
N THR A 226 -15.73 -2.94 3.40
CA THR A 226 -15.68 -1.54 3.85
C THR A 226 -15.70 -0.62 2.62
N ASP A 227 -15.79 0.69 2.84
CA ASP A 227 -15.99 1.66 1.76
C ASP A 227 -14.97 2.79 1.76
N VAL A 228 -14.44 3.14 2.94
CA VAL A 228 -13.62 4.33 3.12
C VAL A 228 -12.47 4.03 4.08
N TYR A 229 -11.26 4.47 3.73
CA TYR A 229 -10.12 4.60 4.63
C TYR A 229 -9.68 6.06 4.65
N ILE A 230 -9.42 6.60 5.84
CA ILE A 230 -8.92 7.96 6.02
C ILE A 230 -7.61 7.90 6.81
N SER A 231 -6.56 8.50 6.24
CA SER A 231 -5.30 8.78 6.92
C SER A 231 -5.19 10.27 7.17
N LEU A 232 -5.10 10.66 8.43
CA LEU A 232 -4.89 12.05 8.84
C LEU A 232 -3.59 12.13 9.60
N SER A 233 -2.56 12.73 9.00
CA SER A 233 -1.23 12.71 9.58
C SER A 233 -0.35 13.87 9.11
N GLY A 234 0.66 14.16 9.92
CA GLY A 234 1.67 15.16 9.65
C GLY A 234 3.08 14.57 9.66
N LYS A 235 3.84 14.80 10.75
CA LYS A 235 5.24 14.33 10.83
C LYS A 235 5.39 12.80 10.83
N SER A 236 4.43 12.09 11.37
CA SER A 236 4.35 10.61 11.35
C SER A 236 3.50 10.11 10.20
N ALA A 237 3.52 10.81 9.08
CA ALA A 237 2.75 10.44 7.90
C ALA A 237 3.21 9.07 7.35
N PRO A 238 2.27 8.31 6.76
CA PRO A 238 2.64 7.15 5.97
C PRO A 238 3.60 7.55 4.85
N LYS A 239 4.36 6.62 4.36
CA LYS A 239 5.40 6.84 3.35
C LYS A 239 4.92 6.35 1.97
N ASP A 240 5.72 6.61 0.96
CA ASP A 240 5.46 6.18 -0.41
C ASP A 240 5.21 4.66 -0.48
N TRP A 241 5.95 3.85 0.28
CA TRP A 241 5.84 2.39 0.27
C TRP A 241 4.57 1.86 0.95
N ASP A 242 4.01 2.60 1.93
CA ASP A 242 2.70 2.26 2.50
C ASP A 242 1.56 2.45 1.49
N MET A 243 1.69 3.41 0.55
CA MET A 243 0.58 3.94 -0.23
C MET A 243 0.57 3.51 -1.70
N ALA A 244 1.73 3.40 -2.36
CA ALA A 244 1.80 3.28 -3.81
C ALA A 244 1.11 2.02 -4.35
N ALA A 245 1.33 0.87 -3.74
CA ALA A 245 0.70 -0.37 -4.18
C ALA A 245 -0.81 -0.42 -3.87
N PRO A 246 -1.27 -0.09 -2.64
CA PRO A 246 -2.70 -0.01 -2.35
C PRO A 246 -3.46 0.99 -3.22
N GLU A 247 -2.86 2.18 -3.51
CA GLU A 247 -3.46 3.18 -4.40
C GLU A 247 -3.67 2.64 -5.81
N ALA A 248 -2.63 2.04 -6.40
CA ALA A 248 -2.71 1.49 -7.74
C ALA A 248 -3.80 0.40 -7.86
N VAL A 249 -3.86 -0.54 -6.92
CA VAL A 249 -4.88 -1.60 -6.94
C VAL A 249 -6.29 -1.03 -6.77
N LEU A 250 -6.47 -0.09 -5.85
CA LEU A 250 -7.79 0.51 -5.60
C LEU A 250 -8.29 1.31 -6.80
N LYS A 251 -7.42 2.09 -7.41
CA LYS A 251 -7.74 2.91 -8.59
C LYS A 251 -8.19 2.05 -9.77
N GLU A 252 -7.49 0.95 -10.04
CA GLU A 252 -7.82 0.05 -11.14
C GLU A 252 -9.06 -0.83 -10.86
N ALA A 253 -9.48 -0.94 -9.60
CA ALA A 253 -10.76 -1.50 -9.22
C ALA A 253 -11.95 -0.54 -9.43
N GLY A 254 -11.70 0.71 -9.81
CA GLY A 254 -12.72 1.76 -9.94
C GLY A 254 -12.94 2.58 -8.66
N GLY A 255 -12.12 2.37 -7.63
CA GLY A 255 -12.06 3.22 -6.44
C GLY A 255 -11.24 4.49 -6.65
N ALA A 256 -11.04 5.26 -5.60
CA ALA A 256 -10.22 6.47 -5.62
C ALA A 256 -9.37 6.57 -4.35
N PHE A 257 -8.16 7.12 -4.48
CA PHE A 257 -7.27 7.42 -3.37
C PHE A 257 -6.59 8.75 -3.65
N THR A 258 -6.96 9.79 -2.91
CA THR A 258 -6.48 11.16 -3.13
C THR A 258 -6.26 11.89 -1.81
N HIS A 259 -5.63 13.05 -1.87
CA HIS A 259 -5.76 14.04 -0.82
C HIS A 259 -7.21 14.53 -0.72
N ALA A 260 -7.60 15.11 0.41
CA ALA A 260 -8.97 15.59 0.61
C ALA A 260 -9.32 16.82 -0.26
N ASP A 261 -8.32 17.53 -0.80
CA ASP A 261 -8.51 18.55 -1.84
C ASP A 261 -8.75 17.96 -3.25
N GLY A 262 -8.68 16.64 -3.39
CA GLY A 262 -8.80 15.92 -4.65
C GLY A 262 -7.49 15.76 -5.42
N ALA A 263 -6.36 16.25 -4.92
CA ALA A 263 -5.07 16.07 -5.55
C ALA A 263 -4.65 14.58 -5.53
N PRO A 264 -4.10 14.04 -6.62
CA PRO A 264 -3.61 12.68 -6.66
C PRO A 264 -2.34 12.53 -5.80
N LEU A 265 -2.11 11.32 -5.27
CA LEU A 265 -0.83 10.99 -4.64
C LEU A 265 0.28 11.04 -5.69
N ARG A 266 1.47 11.46 -5.26
CA ARG A 266 2.68 11.52 -6.07
C ARG A 266 3.83 10.90 -5.32
N TYR A 267 4.63 10.12 -6.01
CA TYR A 267 5.73 9.34 -5.46
C TYR A 267 7.06 9.86 -5.96
N ASN A 268 8.13 9.59 -5.21
CA ASN A 268 9.47 10.03 -5.56
C ASN A 268 9.57 11.57 -5.74
N THR A 269 8.99 12.32 -4.83
CA THR A 269 8.96 13.80 -4.89
C THR A 269 10.14 14.47 -4.17
N GLY A 270 11.02 13.67 -3.55
CA GLY A 270 12.07 14.15 -2.63
C GLY A 270 11.63 14.18 -1.16
N ASP A 271 10.33 14.05 -0.90
CA ASP A 271 9.78 13.73 0.42
C ASP A 271 8.90 12.48 0.28
N VAL A 272 9.30 11.41 0.92
CA VAL A 272 8.56 10.14 0.87
C VAL A 272 7.30 10.14 1.74
N ARG A 273 7.06 11.18 2.52
CA ARG A 273 5.90 11.27 3.40
C ARG A 273 4.66 11.68 2.62
N GLN A 274 3.64 10.85 2.70
CA GLN A 274 2.30 11.16 2.21
C GLN A 274 1.50 11.85 3.33
N ALA A 275 1.85 13.11 3.61
CA ALA A 275 1.26 13.87 4.70
C ALA A 275 -0.07 14.52 4.27
N GLY A 276 -0.90 14.86 5.26
CA GLY A 276 -2.18 15.53 5.03
C GLY A 276 -3.38 14.67 5.41
N CYS A 277 -4.50 14.98 4.81
CA CYS A 277 -5.73 14.19 4.88
C CYS A 277 -5.88 13.39 3.59
N LEU A 278 -5.60 12.09 3.67
CA LEU A 278 -5.70 11.17 2.53
C LEU A 278 -6.99 10.36 2.66
N ILE A 279 -7.71 10.20 1.56
CA ILE A 279 -8.98 9.49 1.52
C ILE A 279 -8.93 8.43 0.41
N ALA A 280 -9.02 7.16 0.81
CA ALA A 280 -9.29 6.05 -0.09
C ALA A 280 -10.77 5.68 0.00
N SER A 281 -11.43 5.44 -1.12
CA SER A 281 -12.83 5.03 -1.14
C SER A 281 -13.16 4.11 -2.32
N HIS A 282 -14.33 3.47 -2.24
CA HIS A 282 -14.89 2.67 -3.34
C HIS A 282 -15.34 3.52 -4.57
N GLY A 283 -15.13 4.85 -4.55
CA GLY A 283 -15.30 5.74 -5.71
C GLY A 283 -16.62 6.50 -5.75
N VAL A 284 -17.74 5.87 -5.42
CA VAL A 284 -19.09 6.44 -5.67
C VAL A 284 -19.31 7.80 -5.02
N SER A 285 -18.91 7.97 -3.76
CA SER A 285 -19.10 9.22 -2.99
C SER A 285 -17.77 9.94 -2.72
N HIS A 286 -16.71 9.65 -3.48
CA HIS A 286 -15.36 10.14 -3.18
C HIS A 286 -15.27 11.67 -3.13
N GLN A 287 -15.80 12.36 -4.12
CA GLN A 287 -15.76 13.82 -4.17
C GLN A 287 -16.55 14.47 -3.02
N GLU A 288 -17.69 13.89 -2.62
CA GLU A 288 -18.46 14.37 -1.49
C GLU A 288 -17.70 14.15 -0.17
N LEU A 289 -17.06 12.99 0.00
CA LEU A 289 -16.19 12.71 1.14
C LEU A 289 -15.05 13.71 1.25
N CYS A 290 -14.34 13.96 0.15
CA CYS A 290 -13.24 14.92 0.09
C CYS A 290 -13.72 16.33 0.45
N ALA A 291 -14.80 16.81 -0.14
CA ALA A 291 -15.33 18.13 0.14
C ALA A 291 -15.74 18.31 1.61
N LYS A 292 -16.42 17.31 2.19
CA LYS A 292 -16.83 17.34 3.60
C LYS A 292 -15.63 17.23 4.55
N ALA A 293 -14.63 16.41 4.19
CA ALA A 293 -13.41 16.29 5.00
C ALA A 293 -12.61 17.61 4.99
N ALA A 294 -12.44 18.23 3.84
CA ALA A 294 -11.76 19.52 3.72
C ALA A 294 -12.49 20.63 4.52
N GLU A 295 -13.83 20.70 4.43
CA GLU A 295 -14.63 21.64 5.21
C GLU A 295 -14.50 21.39 6.72
N ALA A 296 -14.57 20.13 7.15
CA ALA A 296 -14.44 19.75 8.55
C ALA A 296 -13.04 20.08 9.07
N MET A 297 -11.98 19.73 8.34
CA MET A 297 -10.60 20.04 8.72
C MET A 297 -10.34 21.54 8.81
N GLY A 298 -10.93 22.35 7.93
CA GLY A 298 -10.85 23.81 8.03
C GLY A 298 -11.41 24.38 9.35
N ARG A 299 -12.29 23.64 10.04
CA ARG A 299 -12.80 23.99 11.38
C ARG A 299 -12.00 23.36 12.50
N ILE A 300 -11.56 22.12 12.33
CA ILE A 300 -10.85 21.33 13.37
C ILE A 300 -9.42 21.83 13.55
N ASP A 301 -8.69 22.01 12.46
CA ASP A 301 -7.30 22.45 12.44
C ASP A 301 -7.04 23.34 11.21
N PRO A 302 -7.35 24.66 11.29
CA PRO A 302 -7.26 25.59 10.16
C PRO A 302 -5.85 25.74 9.55
N GLY A 303 -4.83 25.31 10.25
CA GLY A 303 -3.42 25.33 9.79
C GLY A 303 -2.95 24.01 9.18
N PHE A 304 -3.81 22.99 9.17
CA PHE A 304 -3.47 21.69 8.61
C PHE A 304 -3.64 21.71 7.09
N ALA A 305 -2.61 21.28 6.37
CA ALA A 305 -2.71 21.09 4.92
C ALA A 305 -3.65 19.92 4.62
N VAL A 306 -4.68 20.18 3.87
CA VAL A 306 -5.71 19.18 3.50
C VAL A 306 -5.32 18.59 2.16
#